data_e267958285b2da2a6a24a092207dd62b
#
_entry.id   e267958285b2da2a6a24a092207dd62b
#
_cell.length_a   1.000
_cell.length_b   1.000
_cell.length_c   1.000
_cell.angle_alpha   90.00
_cell.angle_beta   90.00
_cell.angle_gamma   90.00
#
_symmetry.space_group_name_H-M   'P 1'
#
loop_
_entity.id
_entity.type
_entity.pdbx_description
1 polymer ?
#
loop_
_entity_poly.entity_id
_entity_poly.type
_entity_poly.pdbx_seq_one_letter_code
_entity_poly.pdbx_strand_id
1 'polypeptide(L)'
;QDMTVGSYLKFVARIKGLPRREIHTAVEATLEKCSLESVASRLVGHLSNGYRQRLGIGQALIHNPPVLILDEPTLGLDPRQIIEIRSLVKNLSGDRTVILSTHLLQEVSQICDKVVIINEGKITVENYLKELVQSMTLEEAFIRYISKEPEEIEGKGPEGEIPPIP
;
A
#
# COMPACT_ATOMS: atom_id res chain seq x y z
N GLN A 1 21.32 1.24 -9.43
CA GLN A 1 20.75 1.93 -10.62
C GLN A 1 21.22 1.31 -11.94
N ASP A 2 22.31 0.56 -11.92
CA ASP A 2 22.97 -0.03 -13.11
C ASP A 2 22.44 -1.45 -13.44
N MET A 3 21.41 -1.91 -12.77
CA MET A 3 20.73 -3.18 -13.05
C MET A 3 19.49 -2.92 -13.91
N THR A 4 19.15 -3.89 -14.77
CA THR A 4 17.82 -3.89 -15.40
C THR A 4 16.73 -4.21 -14.37
N VAL A 5 15.48 -3.82 -14.65
CA VAL A 5 14.32 -4.12 -13.79
C VAL A 5 14.24 -5.62 -13.46
N GLY A 6 14.32 -6.47 -14.47
CA GLY A 6 14.28 -7.93 -14.26
C GLY A 6 15.46 -8.46 -13.44
N SER A 7 16.68 -7.92 -13.66
CA SER A 7 17.86 -8.29 -12.86
C SER A 7 17.73 -7.82 -11.41
N TYR A 8 17.20 -6.63 -11.20
CA TYR A 8 16.93 -6.09 -9.86
C TYR A 8 15.93 -6.95 -9.09
N LEU A 9 14.80 -7.31 -9.71
CA LEU A 9 13.81 -8.19 -9.08
C LEU A 9 14.39 -9.58 -8.75
N LYS A 10 15.21 -10.17 -9.65
CA LYS A 10 15.94 -11.42 -9.36
C LYS A 10 16.86 -11.28 -8.15
N PHE A 11 17.56 -10.16 -8.05
CA PHE A 11 18.45 -9.87 -6.91
C PHE A 11 17.65 -9.76 -5.62
N VAL A 12 16.55 -9.01 -5.61
CA VAL A 12 15.67 -8.87 -4.44
C VAL A 12 15.07 -10.21 -4.02
N ALA A 13 14.60 -11.02 -4.98
CA ALA A 13 14.08 -12.36 -4.69
C ALA A 13 15.10 -13.24 -3.94
N ARG A 14 16.39 -13.17 -4.33
CA ARG A 14 17.46 -13.89 -3.63
C ARG A 14 17.67 -13.39 -2.21
N ILE A 15 17.70 -12.06 -2.01
CA ILE A 15 17.84 -11.44 -0.67
C ILE A 15 16.68 -11.83 0.23
N LYS A 16 15.45 -11.89 -0.34
CA LYS A 16 14.24 -12.31 0.38
C LYS A 16 14.17 -13.82 0.65
N GLY A 17 15.19 -14.59 0.24
CA GLY A 17 15.32 -16.01 0.53
C GLY A 17 14.51 -16.94 -0.37
N LEU A 18 14.03 -16.49 -1.53
CA LEU A 18 13.30 -17.36 -2.45
C LEU A 18 14.23 -18.49 -2.98
N PRO A 19 13.73 -19.74 -3.03
CA PRO A 19 14.46 -20.86 -3.65
C PRO A 19 14.79 -20.55 -5.11
N ARG A 20 15.97 -20.92 -5.56
CA ARG A 20 16.44 -20.64 -6.94
C ARG A 20 15.44 -21.05 -8.03
N ARG A 21 14.76 -22.18 -7.83
CA ARG A 21 13.74 -22.73 -8.76
C ARG A 21 12.50 -21.83 -8.87
N GLU A 22 12.20 -21.03 -7.85
CA GLU A 22 10.99 -20.19 -7.79
C GLU A 22 11.24 -18.75 -8.25
N ILE A 23 12.51 -18.31 -8.31
CA ILE A 23 12.87 -16.92 -8.62
C ILE A 23 12.34 -16.48 -9.99
N HIS A 24 12.44 -17.32 -11.01
CA HIS A 24 12.01 -16.96 -12.37
C HIS A 24 10.50 -16.69 -12.39
N THR A 25 9.72 -17.64 -11.91
CA THR A 25 8.25 -17.53 -11.84
C THR A 25 7.81 -16.35 -10.98
N ALA A 26 8.47 -16.13 -9.83
CA ALA A 26 8.15 -14.98 -8.96
C ALA A 26 8.44 -13.64 -9.66
N VAL A 27 9.54 -13.55 -10.43
CA VAL A 27 9.88 -12.34 -11.19
C VAL A 27 8.86 -12.07 -12.29
N GLU A 28 8.49 -13.10 -13.08
CA GLU A 28 7.49 -12.97 -14.15
C GLU A 28 6.13 -12.53 -13.57
N ALA A 29 5.64 -13.19 -12.53
CA ALA A 29 4.39 -12.82 -11.86
C ALA A 29 4.44 -11.40 -11.27
N THR A 30 5.60 -10.95 -10.77
CA THR A 30 5.76 -9.60 -10.24
C THR A 30 5.77 -8.56 -11.36
N LEU A 31 6.46 -8.83 -12.47
CA LEU A 31 6.46 -7.95 -13.65
C LEU A 31 5.04 -7.75 -14.17
N GLU A 32 4.28 -8.82 -14.31
CA GLU A 32 2.88 -8.79 -14.75
C GLU A 32 2.01 -8.00 -13.78
N LYS A 33 1.99 -8.38 -12.48
CA LYS A 33 1.18 -7.71 -11.46
C LYS A 33 1.44 -6.21 -11.37
N CYS A 34 2.69 -5.78 -11.55
CA CYS A 34 3.09 -4.38 -11.47
C CYS A 34 3.11 -3.66 -12.82
N SER A 35 2.73 -4.34 -13.93
CA SER A 35 2.78 -3.81 -15.30
C SER A 35 4.17 -3.25 -15.65
N LEU A 36 5.20 -4.08 -15.44
CA LEU A 36 6.61 -3.76 -15.65
C LEU A 36 7.23 -4.52 -16.83
N GLU A 37 6.46 -5.37 -17.54
CA GLU A 37 6.96 -6.25 -18.60
C GLU A 37 7.65 -5.45 -19.71
N SER A 38 7.05 -4.35 -20.14
CA SER A 38 7.56 -3.49 -21.21
C SER A 38 8.90 -2.81 -20.88
N VAL A 39 9.25 -2.75 -19.61
CA VAL A 39 10.49 -2.12 -19.11
C VAL A 39 11.43 -3.09 -18.41
N ALA A 40 11.16 -4.41 -18.48
CA ALA A 40 11.93 -5.45 -17.77
C ALA A 40 13.43 -5.45 -18.13
N SER A 41 13.78 -5.09 -19.36
CA SER A 41 15.17 -4.95 -19.85
C SER A 41 15.77 -3.57 -19.68
N ARG A 42 14.98 -2.55 -19.25
CA ARG A 42 15.46 -1.18 -19.05
C ARG A 42 16.22 -1.06 -17.73
N LEU A 43 17.24 -0.21 -17.70
CA LEU A 43 17.97 0.12 -16.47
C LEU A 43 17.06 0.85 -15.47
N VAL A 44 17.15 0.49 -14.19
CA VAL A 44 16.36 1.11 -13.10
C VAL A 44 16.59 2.62 -13.04
N GLY A 45 17.82 3.06 -13.28
CA GLY A 45 18.17 4.49 -13.31
C GLY A 45 17.45 5.29 -14.41
N HIS A 46 16.98 4.64 -15.47
CA HIS A 46 16.30 5.28 -16.61
C HIS A 46 14.77 5.18 -16.55
N LEU A 47 14.20 4.73 -15.43
CA LEU A 47 12.76 4.65 -15.25
C LEU A 47 12.16 6.02 -14.92
N SER A 48 10.94 6.27 -15.40
CA SER A 48 10.10 7.38 -14.90
C SER A 48 9.71 7.15 -13.43
N ASN A 49 9.24 8.19 -12.74
CA ASN A 49 8.79 8.08 -11.35
C ASN A 49 7.70 7.02 -11.18
N GLY A 50 6.71 6.95 -12.08
CA GLY A 50 5.66 5.93 -12.03
C GLY A 50 6.19 4.51 -12.16
N TYR A 51 7.12 4.26 -13.07
CA TYR A 51 7.76 2.95 -13.18
C TYR A 51 8.65 2.62 -11.98
N ARG A 52 9.35 3.59 -11.40
CA ARG A 52 10.11 3.40 -10.14
C ARG A 52 9.20 3.02 -8.98
N GLN A 53 8.05 3.69 -8.87
CA GLN A 53 7.06 3.39 -7.84
C GLN A 53 6.48 1.97 -7.99
N ARG A 54 6.12 1.57 -9.22
CA ARG A 54 5.67 0.20 -9.51
C ARG A 54 6.76 -0.84 -9.19
N LEU A 55 8.02 -0.53 -9.49
CA LEU A 55 9.16 -1.39 -9.13
C LEU A 55 9.34 -1.47 -7.61
N GLY A 56 9.13 -0.37 -6.88
CA GLY A 56 9.12 -0.32 -5.42
C GLY A 56 8.05 -1.24 -4.82
N ILE A 57 6.83 -1.21 -5.37
CA ILE A 57 5.76 -2.14 -4.99
C ILE A 57 6.15 -3.58 -5.36
N GLY A 58 6.68 -3.80 -6.57
CA GLY A 58 7.11 -5.12 -7.04
C GLY A 58 8.18 -5.77 -6.17
N GLN A 59 9.17 -5.01 -5.70
CA GLN A 59 10.19 -5.53 -4.76
C GLN A 59 9.59 -5.97 -3.42
N ALA A 60 8.53 -5.30 -2.96
CA ALA A 60 7.83 -5.69 -1.75
C ALA A 60 6.97 -6.96 -1.96
N LEU A 61 6.47 -7.16 -3.20
CA LEU A 61 5.60 -8.28 -3.58
C LEU A 61 6.34 -9.57 -3.91
N ILE A 62 7.62 -9.52 -4.29
CA ILE A 62 8.36 -10.62 -4.92
C ILE A 62 8.32 -11.94 -4.13
N HIS A 63 8.23 -11.89 -2.82
CA HIS A 63 8.16 -13.04 -1.91
C HIS A 63 6.72 -13.35 -1.45
N ASN A 64 5.73 -12.77 -2.12
CA ASN A 64 4.29 -12.97 -1.88
C ASN A 64 3.87 -12.81 -0.41
N PRO A 65 4.13 -11.67 0.25
CA PRO A 65 3.80 -11.47 1.66
C PRO A 65 2.29 -11.41 1.88
N PRO A 66 1.77 -11.90 3.03
CA PRO A 66 0.35 -11.77 3.39
C PRO A 66 -0.05 -10.33 3.76
N VAL A 67 0.92 -9.51 4.17
CA VAL A 67 0.73 -8.10 4.52
C VAL A 67 1.70 -7.25 3.72
N LEU A 68 1.19 -6.21 3.07
CA LEU A 68 1.96 -5.23 2.31
C LEU A 68 1.79 -3.86 2.94
N ILE A 69 2.89 -3.19 3.27
CA ILE A 69 2.88 -1.83 3.81
C ILE A 69 3.44 -0.89 2.74
N LEU A 70 2.66 0.12 2.39
CA LEU A 70 3.00 1.13 1.39
C LEU A 70 2.94 2.52 2.04
N ASP A 71 4.06 3.21 2.02
CA ASP A 71 4.18 4.57 2.54
C ASP A 71 4.13 5.57 1.38
N GLU A 72 3.09 6.43 1.37
CA GLU A 72 2.85 7.47 0.36
C GLU A 72 3.06 6.99 -1.09
N PRO A 73 2.41 5.91 -1.57
CA PRO A 73 2.76 5.27 -2.84
C PRO A 73 2.47 6.11 -4.07
N THR A 74 1.76 7.22 -3.96
CA THR A 74 1.43 8.12 -5.07
C THR A 74 2.16 9.45 -5.02
N LEU A 75 3.01 9.66 -4.01
CA LEU A 75 3.73 10.92 -3.82
C LEU A 75 4.62 11.24 -5.04
N GLY A 76 4.48 12.47 -5.57
CA GLY A 76 5.29 12.95 -6.69
C GLY A 76 4.95 12.36 -8.05
N LEU A 77 3.78 11.72 -8.18
CA LEU A 77 3.25 11.20 -9.43
C LEU A 77 2.27 12.18 -10.09
N ASP A 78 2.18 12.12 -11.41
CA ASP A 78 1.15 12.84 -12.15
C ASP A 78 -0.23 12.18 -12.00
N PRO A 79 -1.36 12.89 -12.32
CA PRO A 79 -2.71 12.37 -12.12
C PRO A 79 -2.98 11.02 -12.79
N ARG A 80 -2.41 10.75 -13.97
CA ARG A 80 -2.58 9.48 -14.67
C ARG A 80 -1.87 8.35 -13.93
N GLN A 81 -0.64 8.59 -13.50
CA GLN A 81 0.15 7.63 -12.73
C GLN A 81 -0.50 7.33 -11.37
N ILE A 82 -1.10 8.33 -10.72
CA ILE A 82 -1.87 8.14 -9.47
C ILE A 82 -3.01 7.14 -9.70
N ILE A 83 -3.81 7.30 -10.74
CA ILE A 83 -4.91 6.38 -11.07
C ILE A 83 -4.38 4.96 -11.29
N GLU A 84 -3.26 4.83 -12.01
CA GLU A 84 -2.64 3.54 -12.29
C GLU A 84 -2.11 2.84 -11.01
N ILE A 85 -1.48 3.58 -10.09
CA ILE A 85 -1.02 3.03 -8.80
C ILE A 85 -2.20 2.66 -7.90
N ARG A 86 -3.25 3.48 -7.85
CA ARG A 86 -4.48 3.16 -7.10
C ARG A 86 -5.12 1.86 -7.58
N SER A 87 -5.24 1.69 -8.90
CA SER A 87 -5.76 0.45 -9.50
C SER A 87 -4.89 -0.75 -9.14
N LEU A 88 -3.56 -0.61 -9.19
CA LEU A 88 -2.62 -1.64 -8.77
C LEU A 88 -2.84 -2.03 -7.30
N VAL A 89 -2.86 -1.06 -6.39
CA VAL A 89 -3.06 -1.28 -4.94
C VAL A 89 -4.40 -1.98 -4.67
N LYS A 90 -5.47 -1.54 -5.32
CA LYS A 90 -6.80 -2.14 -5.18
C LYS A 90 -6.83 -3.59 -5.67
N ASN A 91 -6.16 -3.91 -6.77
CA ASN A 91 -6.05 -5.30 -7.25
C ASN A 91 -5.25 -6.19 -6.30
N LEU A 92 -4.25 -5.62 -5.60
CA LEU A 92 -3.45 -6.36 -4.64
C LEU A 92 -4.20 -6.66 -3.34
N SER A 93 -5.16 -5.84 -2.93
CA SER A 93 -5.94 -6.04 -1.69
C SER A 93 -6.92 -7.21 -1.77
N GLY A 94 -7.18 -7.79 -2.96
CA GLY A 94 -8.02 -8.97 -3.10
C GLY A 94 -7.45 -10.25 -2.46
N ASP A 95 -6.11 -10.36 -2.42
CA ASP A 95 -5.40 -11.57 -1.98
C ASP A 95 -4.64 -11.38 -0.66
N ARG A 96 -4.56 -10.16 -0.13
CA ARG A 96 -3.73 -9.83 1.04
C ARG A 96 -4.20 -8.58 1.77
N THR A 97 -3.71 -8.38 2.97
CA THR A 97 -3.89 -7.10 3.67
C THR A 97 -2.91 -6.06 3.12
N VAL A 98 -3.42 -4.92 2.68
CA VAL A 98 -2.61 -3.78 2.30
C VAL A 98 -2.80 -2.65 3.31
N ILE A 99 -1.71 -2.22 3.93
CA ILE A 99 -1.67 -1.05 4.80
C ILE A 99 -1.06 0.09 3.99
N LEU A 100 -1.80 1.18 3.87
CA LEU A 100 -1.43 2.35 3.09
C LEU A 100 -1.34 3.56 4.01
N SER A 101 -0.20 4.25 4.06
CA SER A 101 -0.14 5.59 4.62
C SER A 101 -0.34 6.62 3.51
N THR A 102 -1.13 7.63 3.76
CA THR A 102 -1.32 8.76 2.85
C THR A 102 -1.89 9.97 3.59
N HIS A 103 -1.57 11.16 3.11
CA HIS A 103 -2.20 12.41 3.54
C HIS A 103 -3.32 12.87 2.57
N LEU A 104 -3.56 12.13 1.50
CA LEU A 104 -4.54 12.46 0.46
C LEU A 104 -5.88 11.75 0.74
N LEU A 105 -6.86 12.47 1.29
CA LEU A 105 -8.18 11.91 1.62
C LEU A 105 -8.90 11.31 0.41
N GLN A 106 -8.64 11.83 -0.80
CA GLN A 106 -9.18 11.25 -2.03
C GLN A 106 -8.68 9.83 -2.30
N GLU A 107 -7.49 9.47 -1.84
CA GLU A 107 -6.99 8.11 -1.96
C GLU A 107 -7.70 7.19 -0.99
N VAL A 108 -7.82 7.63 0.27
CA VAL A 108 -8.54 6.90 1.29
C VAL A 108 -9.95 6.55 0.81
N SER A 109 -10.70 7.54 0.27
CA SER A 109 -12.07 7.34 -0.20
C SER A 109 -12.21 6.37 -1.37
N GLN A 110 -11.16 6.19 -2.19
CA GLN A 110 -11.21 5.38 -3.41
C GLN A 110 -10.67 3.94 -3.23
N ILE A 111 -9.75 3.72 -2.27
CA ILE A 111 -9.01 2.47 -2.17
C ILE A 111 -9.24 1.76 -0.84
N CYS A 112 -9.50 2.50 0.25
CA CYS A 112 -9.50 1.93 1.59
C CYS A 112 -10.88 1.43 2.01
N ASP A 113 -10.91 0.27 2.67
CA ASP A 113 -12.11 -0.25 3.33
C ASP A 113 -12.17 0.20 4.80
N LYS A 114 -11.00 0.32 5.44
CA LYS A 114 -10.83 0.69 6.85
C LYS A 114 -9.84 1.84 6.97
N VAL A 115 -10.08 2.74 7.90
CA VAL A 115 -9.26 3.93 8.14
C VAL A 115 -8.78 3.96 9.58
N VAL A 116 -7.52 4.31 9.76
CA VAL A 116 -6.90 4.62 11.04
C VAL A 116 -6.38 6.05 10.97
N ILE A 117 -6.88 6.94 11.84
CA ILE A 117 -6.36 8.31 11.95
C ILE A 117 -5.38 8.34 13.12
N ILE A 118 -4.19 8.85 12.83
CA ILE A 118 -3.12 9.01 13.83
C ILE A 118 -2.88 10.51 14.02
N ASN A 119 -2.94 10.98 15.25
CA ASN A 119 -2.61 12.33 15.65
C ASN A 119 -1.62 12.29 16.82
N GLU A 120 -0.54 13.07 16.76
CA GLU A 120 0.51 13.14 17.80
C GLU A 120 1.03 11.75 18.26
N GLY A 121 1.14 10.80 17.33
CA GLY A 121 1.62 9.45 17.60
C GLY A 121 0.59 8.52 18.27
N LYS A 122 -0.66 8.96 18.44
CA LYS A 122 -1.76 8.17 19.00
C LYS A 122 -2.83 7.89 17.94
N ILE A 123 -3.44 6.71 18.02
CA ILE A 123 -4.60 6.37 17.20
C ILE A 123 -5.81 7.11 17.80
N THR A 124 -6.40 8.03 17.01
CA THR A 124 -7.59 8.78 17.42
C THR A 124 -8.89 8.16 16.91
N VAL A 125 -8.81 7.44 15.79
CA VAL A 125 -9.94 6.69 15.24
C VAL A 125 -9.44 5.44 14.51
N GLU A 126 -10.20 4.35 14.63
CA GLU A 126 -10.08 3.14 13.81
C GLU A 126 -11.49 2.68 13.46
N ASN A 127 -11.88 2.79 12.18
CA ASN A 127 -13.21 2.40 11.75
C ASN A 127 -13.26 2.02 10.27
N TYR A 128 -14.33 1.34 9.85
CA TYR A 128 -14.63 1.16 8.43
C TYR A 128 -14.98 2.49 7.78
N LEU A 129 -14.44 2.74 6.59
CA LEU A 129 -14.66 3.98 5.85
C LEU A 129 -16.17 4.26 5.67
N LYS A 130 -16.93 3.24 5.26
CA LYS A 130 -18.39 3.34 5.06
C LYS A 130 -19.16 3.78 6.31
N GLU A 131 -18.69 3.44 7.51
CA GLU A 131 -19.30 3.84 8.78
C GLU A 131 -18.91 5.27 9.15
N LEU A 132 -17.64 5.62 8.90
CA LEU A 132 -17.12 6.95 9.19
C LEU A 132 -17.82 8.04 8.35
N VAL A 133 -18.18 7.74 7.10
CA VAL A 133 -18.82 8.70 6.19
C VAL A 133 -20.36 8.65 6.16
N GLN A 134 -21.00 7.92 7.08
CA GLN A 134 -22.48 7.88 7.15
C GLN A 134 -23.12 9.21 7.56
N SER A 135 -22.47 9.98 8.42
CA SER A 135 -23.02 11.21 9.02
C SER A 135 -22.22 12.47 8.70
N MET A 136 -21.07 12.34 8.07
CA MET A 136 -20.16 13.45 7.73
C MET A 136 -19.25 13.07 6.56
N THR A 137 -18.63 14.05 5.91
CA THR A 137 -17.61 13.80 4.89
C THR A 137 -16.33 13.28 5.53
N LEU A 138 -15.45 12.66 4.73
CA LEU A 138 -14.16 12.17 5.22
C LEU A 138 -13.28 13.33 5.71
N GLU A 139 -13.35 14.49 5.04
CA GLU A 139 -12.66 15.72 5.42
C GLU A 139 -13.14 16.23 6.79
N GLU A 140 -14.45 16.26 7.02
CA GLU A 140 -15.03 16.64 8.31
C GLU A 140 -14.62 15.67 9.42
N ALA A 141 -14.66 14.38 9.14
CA ALA A 141 -14.19 13.36 10.08
C ALA A 141 -12.71 13.58 10.43
N PHE A 142 -11.87 13.77 9.42
CA PHE A 142 -10.44 14.01 9.61
C PHE A 142 -10.18 15.24 10.48
N ILE A 143 -10.78 16.39 10.17
CA ILE A 143 -10.66 17.63 10.97
C ILE A 143 -11.13 17.38 12.41
N ARG A 144 -12.29 16.74 12.59
CA ARG A 144 -12.87 16.48 13.92
C ARG A 144 -11.95 15.64 14.80
N TYR A 145 -11.33 14.60 14.24
CA TYR A 145 -10.47 13.67 14.99
C TYR A 145 -9.05 14.18 15.21
N ILE A 146 -8.58 15.14 14.41
CA ILE A 146 -7.30 15.83 14.65
C ILE A 146 -7.48 16.97 15.66
N SER A 147 -8.62 17.69 15.62
CA SER A 147 -8.86 18.86 16.50
C SER A 147 -9.28 18.49 17.92
N LYS A 148 -9.67 17.22 18.18
CA LYS A 148 -9.99 16.76 19.54
C LYS A 148 -8.71 16.38 20.28
N GLU A 149 -8.54 16.92 21.48
CA GLU A 149 -7.53 16.44 22.40
C GLU A 149 -7.78 14.95 22.73
N PRO A 150 -6.71 14.13 22.92
CA PRO A 150 -6.81 12.68 23.06
C PRO A 150 -7.67 12.19 24.26
N GLU A 151 -7.99 13.06 25.20
CA GLU A 151 -8.70 12.70 26.45
C GLU A 151 -10.22 12.61 26.31
N GLU A 152 -10.83 13.07 25.20
CA GLU A 152 -12.29 13.04 25.01
C GLU A 152 -12.81 11.79 24.27
N ILE A 153 -11.93 10.82 23.95
CA ILE A 153 -12.31 9.59 23.21
C ILE A 153 -12.35 8.39 24.17
N GLU A 154 -12.92 8.54 25.34
CA GLU A 154 -13.37 7.40 26.15
C GLU A 154 -14.78 6.99 25.73
N GLY A 155 -14.89 5.84 25.07
CA GLY A 155 -16.13 5.14 25.01
C GLY A 155 -16.49 4.43 23.72
N LYS A 156 -16.32 3.12 23.76
CA LYS A 156 -16.85 2.07 22.90
C LYS A 156 -15.98 1.64 21.72
N GLY A 157 -14.84 0.98 22.05
CA GLY A 157 -14.38 -0.09 21.19
C GLY A 157 -15.25 -1.35 21.43
N PRO A 158 -15.63 -2.10 20.42
CA PRO A 158 -16.19 -3.41 20.65
C PRO A 158 -15.12 -4.31 21.28
N GLU A 159 -15.42 -4.87 22.44
CA GLU A 159 -14.68 -5.99 23.01
C GLU A 159 -14.79 -7.16 22.01
N GLY A 160 -13.82 -7.26 21.11
CA GLY A 160 -13.65 -8.38 20.21
C GLY A 160 -12.45 -9.18 20.67
N GLU A 161 -12.70 -10.30 21.34
CA GLU A 161 -11.69 -11.32 21.64
C GLU A 161 -10.92 -11.67 20.36
N ILE A 162 -9.60 -11.49 20.40
CA ILE A 162 -8.70 -11.94 19.34
C ILE A 162 -8.62 -13.46 19.47
N PRO A 163 -9.10 -14.25 18.48
CA PRO A 163 -8.93 -15.71 18.54
C PRO A 163 -7.43 -16.04 18.43
N PRO A 164 -6.94 -17.07 19.14
CA PRO A 164 -5.53 -17.46 19.09
C PRO A 164 -5.14 -17.89 17.67
N ILE A 165 -4.02 -17.43 17.22
CA ILE A 165 -3.41 -17.78 15.94
C ILE A 165 -2.94 -19.24 16.00
N PRO A 166 -3.26 -20.09 14.99
CA PRO A 166 -2.80 -21.47 14.92
C PRO A 166 -1.29 -21.58 14.65
#